data_267865f8762724d87aedfba031aea876
#
_entry.id   267865f8762724d87aedfba031aea876
#
_cell.length_a   1.000
_cell.length_b   1.000
_cell.length_c   1.000
_cell.angle_alpha   90.00
_cell.angle_beta   90.00
_cell.angle_gamma   90.00
#
_symmetry.space_group_name_H-M   'P 1'
#
loop_
_entity.id
_entity.type
_entity.pdbx_description
1 polymer ?
#
loop_
_entity_poly.entity_id
_entity_poly.type
_entity_poly.pdbx_seq_one_letter_code
_entity_poly.pdbx_strand_id
1 'polypeptide(L)'
;MLLKSDGASLYTTTDLATIVERMKLFNPDEILYVVDKRQELHFIQVFRCARKTGLVKDDTKLSFLGFGTMNGKDGKPFKTREGGVMRLETLIKDINEEMFTKIVENRSVKDKDAKETAEIVGLSAIKYGDLSNQATKDYIFDIDRFTSFEGNTGPYILYTIVRIKSILNRFAEEGGNLEAGTILDPVNDSQKNLMLQLTGFGATVENAFEEKAPHKICAYIYEVSNAFNSFYHEIGRAHV
;
A
#
# COMPACT_ATOMS: atom_id res chain seq x y z
N MET A 1 34.41 8.41 -6.48
CA MET A 1 35.23 7.55 -7.40
C MET A 1 34.28 6.92 -8.40
N LEU A 2 34.58 6.98 -9.69
CA LEU A 2 33.70 6.46 -10.77
C LEU A 2 34.21 5.12 -11.33
N LEU A 3 35.51 4.92 -11.34
CA LEU A 3 36.14 3.70 -11.83
C LEU A 3 37.05 3.10 -10.74
N LYS A 4 37.21 1.79 -10.77
CA LYS A 4 38.22 1.06 -10.00
C LYS A 4 39.61 1.27 -10.63
N SER A 5 40.67 0.83 -9.92
CA SER A 5 42.02 0.91 -10.41
C SER A 5 42.29 0.08 -11.68
N ASP A 6 41.46 -0.94 -11.91
CA ASP A 6 41.50 -1.80 -13.10
C ASP A 6 40.63 -1.29 -14.27
N GLY A 7 40.01 -0.09 -14.12
CA GLY A 7 39.12 0.51 -15.10
C GLY A 7 37.66 0.01 -15.06
N ALA A 8 37.34 -0.93 -14.20
CA ALA A 8 35.96 -1.41 -14.06
C ALA A 8 35.04 -0.33 -13.45
N SER A 9 33.77 -0.31 -13.89
CA SER A 9 32.76 0.62 -13.37
C SER A 9 32.37 0.29 -11.92
N LEU A 10 32.00 1.32 -11.19
CA LEU A 10 31.40 1.22 -9.85
C LEU A 10 29.90 1.49 -9.92
N TYR A 11 29.17 1.19 -8.85
CA TYR A 11 27.74 1.49 -8.74
C TYR A 11 27.40 2.96 -9.04
N THR A 12 28.25 3.91 -8.62
CA THR A 12 28.09 5.32 -8.93
C THR A 12 28.09 5.57 -10.43
N THR A 13 28.91 4.86 -11.20
CA THR A 13 28.98 4.99 -12.67
C THR A 13 27.71 4.46 -13.32
N THR A 14 27.22 3.31 -12.88
CA THR A 14 26.00 2.70 -13.41
C THR A 14 24.77 3.54 -13.06
N ASP A 15 24.70 4.12 -11.86
CA ASP A 15 23.59 5.00 -11.46
C ASP A 15 23.57 6.29 -12.27
N LEU A 16 24.75 6.90 -12.54
CA LEU A 16 24.82 8.07 -13.43
C LEU A 16 24.44 7.71 -14.88
N ALA A 17 24.87 6.54 -15.38
CA ALA A 17 24.48 6.07 -16.71
C ALA A 17 22.96 5.85 -16.80
N THR A 18 22.35 5.32 -15.75
CA THR A 18 20.90 5.12 -15.65
C THR A 18 20.15 6.45 -15.68
N ILE A 19 20.66 7.51 -15.02
CA ILE A 19 20.07 8.85 -15.13
C ILE A 19 20.10 9.34 -16.58
N VAL A 20 21.25 9.21 -17.27
CA VAL A 20 21.38 9.61 -18.68
C VAL A 20 20.40 8.85 -19.57
N GLU A 21 20.27 7.54 -19.37
CA GLU A 21 19.35 6.71 -20.14
C GLU A 21 17.88 7.13 -19.91
N ARG A 22 17.46 7.33 -18.65
CA ARG A 22 16.12 7.79 -18.31
C ARG A 22 15.81 9.17 -18.89
N MET A 23 16.75 10.09 -18.86
CA MET A 23 16.59 11.40 -19.48
C MET A 23 16.38 11.29 -21.01
N LYS A 24 17.09 10.37 -21.68
CA LYS A 24 16.93 10.13 -23.12
C LYS A 24 15.61 9.44 -23.47
N LEU A 25 15.20 8.44 -22.70
CA LEU A 25 14.04 7.62 -23.01
C LEU A 25 12.72 8.29 -22.62
N PHE A 26 12.67 8.98 -21.49
CA PHE A 26 11.42 9.42 -20.88
C PHE A 26 11.30 10.94 -20.73
N ASN A 27 12.43 11.68 -20.76
CA ASN A 27 12.46 13.12 -20.47
C ASN A 27 11.60 13.50 -19.25
N PRO A 28 11.83 12.87 -18.06
CA PRO A 28 10.91 12.93 -16.94
C PRO A 28 11.00 14.26 -16.19
N ASP A 29 9.87 14.68 -15.58
CA ASP A 29 9.83 15.81 -14.64
C ASP A 29 10.48 15.45 -13.30
N GLU A 30 10.34 14.18 -12.88
CA GLU A 30 10.95 13.67 -11.65
C GLU A 30 11.46 12.24 -11.84
N ILE A 31 12.64 11.94 -11.27
CA ILE A 31 13.16 10.58 -11.09
C ILE A 31 13.17 10.28 -9.61
N LEU A 32 12.30 9.34 -9.17
CA LEU A 32 12.19 8.92 -7.80
C LEU A 32 12.94 7.61 -7.57
N TYR A 33 13.91 7.61 -6.65
CA TYR A 33 14.67 6.44 -6.23
C TYR A 33 14.09 5.89 -4.93
N VAL A 34 13.42 4.74 -5.02
CA VAL A 34 12.86 4.01 -3.88
C VAL A 34 13.83 2.90 -3.52
N VAL A 35 14.64 3.11 -2.51
CA VAL A 35 15.74 2.21 -2.12
C VAL A 35 15.92 2.18 -0.60
N ASP A 36 16.74 1.25 -0.10
CA ASP A 36 17.06 1.17 1.33
C ASP A 36 17.63 2.51 1.85
N LYS A 37 17.11 3.00 2.98
CA LYS A 37 17.52 4.27 3.61
C LYS A 37 19.03 4.38 3.87
N ARG A 38 19.73 3.26 4.02
CA ARG A 38 21.20 3.23 4.21
C ARG A 38 21.98 3.72 3.00
N GLN A 39 21.33 3.82 1.82
CA GLN A 39 21.96 4.30 0.59
C GLN A 39 21.81 5.83 0.39
N GLU A 40 21.22 6.56 1.34
CA GLU A 40 20.95 7.99 1.22
C GLU A 40 22.19 8.81 0.81
N LEU A 41 23.31 8.63 1.51
CA LEU A 41 24.54 9.36 1.22
C LEU A 41 25.04 9.08 -0.21
N HIS A 42 24.95 7.83 -0.68
CA HIS A 42 25.32 7.45 -2.04
C HIS A 42 24.49 8.24 -3.06
N PHE A 43 23.17 8.26 -2.92
CA PHE A 43 22.28 8.98 -3.85
C PHE A 43 22.43 10.49 -3.76
N ILE A 44 22.68 11.07 -2.60
CA ILE A 44 23.04 12.48 -2.46
C ILE A 44 24.27 12.81 -3.33
N GLN A 45 25.28 11.97 -3.31
CA GLN A 45 26.50 12.16 -4.10
C GLN A 45 26.24 11.98 -5.61
N VAL A 46 25.46 10.96 -6.00
CA VAL A 46 25.07 10.71 -7.40
C VAL A 46 24.28 11.90 -7.95
N PHE A 47 23.28 12.40 -7.20
CA PHE A 47 22.46 13.54 -7.63
C PHE A 47 23.27 14.82 -7.77
N ARG A 48 24.17 15.11 -6.84
CA ARG A 48 25.09 16.25 -6.93
C ARG A 48 26.00 16.14 -8.14
N CYS A 49 26.52 14.94 -8.43
CA CYS A 49 27.35 14.70 -9.59
C CYS A 49 26.57 14.91 -10.88
N ALA A 50 25.38 14.31 -11.01
CA ALA A 50 24.52 14.44 -12.17
C ALA A 50 24.16 15.91 -12.48
N ARG A 51 23.83 16.70 -11.46
CA ARG A 51 23.59 18.14 -11.58
C ARG A 51 24.83 18.89 -12.06
N LYS A 52 25.96 18.69 -11.36
CA LYS A 52 27.22 19.40 -11.65
C LYS A 52 27.77 19.12 -13.05
N THR A 53 27.48 17.94 -13.60
CA THR A 53 27.99 17.52 -14.93
C THR A 53 26.95 17.69 -16.03
N GLY A 54 25.77 18.26 -15.75
CA GLY A 54 24.73 18.50 -16.75
C GLY A 54 24.11 17.23 -17.33
N LEU A 55 24.15 16.10 -16.60
CA LEU A 55 23.52 14.84 -17.01
C LEU A 55 22.00 14.84 -16.83
N VAL A 56 21.48 15.80 -16.10
CA VAL A 56 20.06 16.00 -15.83
C VAL A 56 19.73 17.48 -16.03
N LYS A 57 18.54 17.79 -16.56
CA LYS A 57 18.05 19.16 -16.73
C LYS A 57 17.81 19.82 -15.38
N ASP A 58 17.88 21.15 -15.35
CA ASP A 58 17.70 21.91 -14.09
C ASP A 58 16.29 21.77 -13.51
N ASP A 59 15.28 21.64 -14.36
CA ASP A 59 13.87 21.47 -14.00
C ASP A 59 13.49 20.04 -13.63
N THR A 60 14.29 19.01 -14.00
CA THR A 60 14.03 17.64 -13.62
C THR A 60 14.37 17.41 -12.15
N LYS A 61 13.42 16.94 -11.35
CA LYS A 61 13.61 16.63 -9.93
C LYS A 61 14.26 15.26 -9.74
N LEU A 62 15.28 15.18 -8.89
CA LEU A 62 15.87 13.92 -8.43
C LEU A 62 15.51 13.73 -6.96
N SER A 63 14.74 12.70 -6.66
CA SER A 63 14.21 12.46 -5.33
C SER A 63 14.63 11.10 -4.80
N PHE A 64 14.94 11.07 -3.51
CA PHE A 64 15.30 9.86 -2.78
C PHE A 64 14.20 9.55 -1.77
N LEU A 65 13.66 8.32 -1.83
CA LEU A 65 12.76 7.77 -0.84
C LEU A 65 13.39 6.52 -0.24
N GLY A 66 14.03 6.70 0.92
CA GLY A 66 14.64 5.59 1.66
C GLY A 66 13.60 4.79 2.42
N PHE A 67 13.57 3.47 2.22
CA PHE A 67 12.69 2.61 3.01
C PHE A 67 13.45 1.90 4.14
N GLY A 68 12.70 1.59 5.20
CA GLY A 68 13.18 0.83 6.36
C GLY A 68 13.20 -0.67 6.11
N THR A 69 13.54 -1.43 7.14
CA THR A 69 13.66 -2.88 7.09
C THR A 69 12.35 -3.53 7.56
N MET A 70 11.89 -4.54 6.82
CA MET A 70 10.88 -5.47 7.28
C MET A 70 11.54 -6.47 8.24
N ASN A 71 11.09 -6.53 9.47
CA ASN A 71 11.62 -7.38 10.52
C ASN A 71 10.63 -8.48 10.91
N GLY A 72 11.14 -9.60 11.41
CA GLY A 72 10.33 -10.62 12.06
C GLY A 72 9.91 -10.23 13.48
N LYS A 73 9.12 -11.10 14.14
CA LYS A 73 8.68 -10.91 15.55
C LYS A 73 9.83 -10.75 16.55
N ASP A 74 11.02 -11.23 16.21
CA ASP A 74 12.25 -11.10 17.00
C ASP A 74 12.98 -9.76 16.79
N GLY A 75 12.42 -8.85 15.99
CA GLY A 75 13.01 -7.54 15.66
C GLY A 75 14.21 -7.61 14.71
N LYS A 76 14.53 -8.78 14.18
CA LYS A 76 15.61 -8.96 13.20
C LYS A 76 15.05 -9.02 11.78
N PRO A 77 15.88 -8.75 10.75
CA PRO A 77 15.44 -8.86 9.37
C PRO A 77 14.74 -10.19 9.11
N PHE A 78 13.61 -10.14 8.43
CA PHE A 78 12.73 -11.28 8.22
C PHE A 78 13.48 -12.44 7.53
N LYS A 79 13.45 -13.62 8.14
CA LYS A 79 14.17 -14.81 7.67
C LYS A 79 13.22 -15.97 7.41
N THR A 80 13.64 -16.90 6.56
CA THR A 80 12.95 -18.19 6.42
C THR A 80 13.09 -19.02 7.69
N ARG A 81 12.21 -20.02 7.87
CA ARG A 81 12.31 -21.00 8.97
C ARG A 81 13.68 -21.71 9.01
N GLU A 82 14.35 -21.82 7.87
CA GLU A 82 15.70 -22.44 7.72
C GLU A 82 16.84 -21.44 7.93
N GLY A 83 16.57 -20.18 8.31
CA GLY A 83 17.58 -19.18 8.66
C GLY A 83 18.10 -18.33 7.49
N GLY A 84 17.61 -18.54 6.25
CA GLY A 84 17.92 -17.71 5.07
C GLY A 84 17.10 -16.42 4.99
N VAL A 85 17.45 -15.53 4.05
CA VAL A 85 16.63 -14.35 3.73
C VAL A 85 15.32 -14.82 3.09
N MET A 86 14.17 -14.34 3.62
CA MET A 86 12.86 -14.64 3.05
C MET A 86 12.77 -14.08 1.63
N ARG A 87 12.47 -14.93 0.67
CA ARG A 87 12.15 -14.51 -0.69
C ARG A 87 10.70 -14.05 -0.75
N LEU A 88 10.42 -13.00 -1.52
CA LEU A 88 9.06 -12.48 -1.68
C LEU A 88 8.08 -13.53 -2.20
N GLU A 89 8.52 -14.37 -3.13
CA GLU A 89 7.69 -15.49 -3.65
C GLU A 89 7.26 -16.46 -2.56
N THR A 90 8.17 -16.80 -1.64
CA THR A 90 7.87 -17.68 -0.50
C THR A 90 6.88 -17.00 0.45
N LEU A 91 7.09 -15.71 0.74
CA LEU A 91 6.18 -14.94 1.59
C LEU A 91 4.77 -14.89 1.00
N ILE A 92 4.64 -14.61 -0.30
CA ILE A 92 3.35 -14.59 -1.00
C ILE A 92 2.66 -15.96 -0.89
N LYS A 93 3.42 -17.05 -1.11
CA LYS A 93 2.89 -18.41 -1.02
C LYS A 93 2.39 -18.73 0.39
N ASP A 94 3.21 -18.47 1.41
CA ASP A 94 2.86 -18.75 2.81
C ASP A 94 1.59 -17.98 3.24
N ILE A 95 1.45 -16.73 2.81
CA ILE A 95 0.27 -15.90 3.11
C ILE A 95 -0.96 -16.41 2.35
N ASN A 96 -0.83 -16.81 1.09
CA ASN A 96 -1.93 -17.35 0.32
C ASN A 96 -2.42 -18.68 0.92
N GLU A 97 -1.52 -19.54 1.39
CA GLU A 97 -1.86 -20.79 2.09
C GLU A 97 -2.58 -20.51 3.42
N GLU A 98 -2.11 -19.55 4.20
CA GLU A 98 -2.75 -19.11 5.45
C GLU A 98 -4.16 -18.56 5.17
N MET A 99 -4.30 -17.69 4.16
CA MET A 99 -5.60 -17.13 3.77
C MET A 99 -6.56 -18.21 3.25
N PHE A 100 -6.07 -19.16 2.47
CA PHE A 100 -6.89 -20.28 2.01
C PHE A 100 -7.46 -21.08 3.19
N THR A 101 -6.63 -21.40 4.16
CA THR A 101 -7.04 -22.11 5.38
C THR A 101 -8.14 -21.33 6.13
N LYS A 102 -7.95 -20.03 6.37
CA LYS A 102 -8.93 -19.17 7.05
C LYS A 102 -10.25 -19.06 6.30
N ILE A 103 -10.21 -18.97 4.96
CA ILE A 103 -11.41 -18.86 4.12
C ILE A 103 -12.21 -20.17 4.12
N VAL A 104 -11.54 -21.31 4.04
CA VAL A 104 -12.18 -22.63 4.05
C VAL A 104 -12.76 -22.96 5.42
N GLU A 105 -12.05 -22.66 6.51
CA GLU A 105 -12.55 -22.85 7.87
C GLU A 105 -13.83 -22.05 8.16
N ASN A 106 -13.95 -20.86 7.60
CA ASN A 106 -15.16 -20.02 7.73
C ASN A 106 -16.33 -20.47 6.85
N ARG A 107 -16.20 -21.54 6.05
CA ARG A 107 -17.23 -22.15 5.19
C ARG A 107 -17.97 -21.18 4.25
N SER A 108 -17.40 -20.04 3.96
CA SER A 108 -18.07 -18.95 3.25
C SER A 108 -18.01 -19.05 1.73
N VAL A 109 -17.15 -19.91 1.18
CA VAL A 109 -16.85 -19.98 -0.29
C VAL A 109 -16.71 -21.42 -0.71
N LYS A 110 -17.13 -21.75 -1.97
CA LYS A 110 -16.89 -23.07 -2.58
C LYS A 110 -15.39 -23.25 -2.82
N ASP A 111 -14.86 -24.48 -2.67
CA ASP A 111 -13.43 -24.79 -2.76
C ASP A 111 -12.74 -24.24 -4.03
N LYS A 112 -13.44 -24.22 -5.16
CA LYS A 112 -12.88 -23.71 -6.42
C LYS A 112 -12.62 -22.19 -6.36
N ASP A 113 -13.51 -21.46 -5.74
CA ASP A 113 -13.43 -20.00 -5.65
C ASP A 113 -12.57 -19.55 -4.44
N ALA A 114 -12.38 -20.46 -3.48
CA ALA A 114 -11.60 -20.21 -2.27
C ALA A 114 -10.13 -19.92 -2.57
N LYS A 115 -9.53 -20.61 -3.54
CA LYS A 115 -8.13 -20.42 -3.92
C LYS A 115 -7.91 -19.04 -4.55
N GLU A 116 -8.72 -18.67 -5.53
CA GLU A 116 -8.64 -17.34 -6.17
C GLU A 116 -8.89 -16.23 -5.16
N THR A 117 -9.89 -16.39 -4.28
CA THR A 117 -10.17 -15.46 -3.19
C THR A 117 -8.96 -15.34 -2.25
N ALA A 118 -8.32 -16.46 -1.89
CA ALA A 118 -7.14 -16.45 -1.02
C ALA A 118 -5.96 -15.71 -1.64
N GLU A 119 -5.73 -15.86 -2.94
CA GLU A 119 -4.68 -15.14 -3.66
C GLU A 119 -4.93 -13.62 -3.66
N ILE A 120 -6.18 -13.18 -3.91
CA ILE A 120 -6.56 -11.76 -3.88
C ILE A 120 -6.41 -11.18 -2.47
N VAL A 121 -6.96 -11.88 -1.46
CA VAL A 121 -6.94 -11.40 -0.07
C VAL A 121 -5.52 -11.45 0.51
N GLY A 122 -4.74 -12.49 0.19
CA GLY A 122 -3.34 -12.61 0.58
C GLY A 122 -2.47 -11.49 0.00
N LEU A 123 -2.65 -11.18 -1.29
CA LEU A 123 -1.95 -10.05 -1.91
C LEU A 123 -2.33 -8.72 -1.27
N SER A 124 -3.61 -8.54 -0.91
CA SER A 124 -4.05 -7.33 -0.20
C SER A 124 -3.43 -7.21 1.19
N ALA A 125 -3.29 -8.33 1.91
CA ALA A 125 -2.64 -8.37 3.23
C ALA A 125 -1.19 -7.89 3.15
N ILE A 126 -0.43 -8.35 2.15
CA ILE A 126 0.95 -7.93 1.93
C ILE A 126 1.04 -6.46 1.55
N LYS A 127 0.32 -6.04 0.50
CA LYS A 127 0.38 -4.67 -0.01
C LYS A 127 -0.04 -3.65 1.03
N TYR A 128 -1.18 -3.89 1.68
CA TYR A 128 -1.68 -2.98 2.70
C TYR A 128 -0.79 -3.00 3.94
N GLY A 129 -0.35 -4.19 4.37
CA GLY A 129 0.54 -4.35 5.50
C GLY A 129 1.85 -3.58 5.34
N ASP A 130 2.46 -3.61 4.15
CA ASP A 130 3.66 -2.83 3.84
C ASP A 130 3.36 -1.33 3.73
N LEU A 131 2.42 -0.95 2.86
CA LEU A 131 2.12 0.46 2.55
C LEU A 131 1.49 1.24 3.70
N SER A 132 0.89 0.58 4.69
CA SER A 132 0.32 1.23 5.89
C SER A 132 1.39 1.70 6.88
N ASN A 133 2.65 1.26 6.72
CA ASN A 133 3.76 1.73 7.51
C ASN A 133 4.41 2.97 6.86
N GLN A 134 4.95 3.86 7.69
CA GLN A 134 5.76 4.95 7.18
C GLN A 134 7.03 4.39 6.51
N ALA A 135 7.23 4.68 5.23
CA ALA A 135 8.28 4.06 4.42
C ALA A 135 9.67 4.10 5.09
N THR A 136 10.05 5.21 5.70
CA THR A 136 11.38 5.40 6.32
C THR A 136 11.59 4.64 7.63
N LYS A 137 10.53 4.07 8.22
CA LYS A 137 10.61 3.32 9.48
C LYS A 137 10.76 1.82 9.25
N ASP A 138 11.52 1.18 10.14
CA ASP A 138 11.52 -0.27 10.25
C ASP A 138 10.19 -0.72 10.87
N TYR A 139 9.66 -1.86 10.43
CA TYR A 139 8.43 -2.41 10.98
C TYR A 139 8.51 -3.92 11.17
N ILE A 140 7.65 -4.45 12.02
CA ILE A 140 7.52 -5.90 12.27
C ILE A 140 6.43 -6.45 11.35
N PHE A 141 6.81 -7.41 10.53
CA PHE A 141 5.88 -8.19 9.71
C PHE A 141 5.40 -9.40 10.51
N ASP A 142 4.12 -9.43 10.80
CA ASP A 142 3.43 -10.50 11.50
C ASP A 142 2.33 -11.06 10.61
N ILE A 143 2.50 -12.29 10.10
CA ILE A 143 1.56 -12.93 9.18
C ILE A 143 0.16 -12.99 9.82
N ASP A 144 0.05 -13.44 11.08
CA ASP A 144 -1.23 -13.58 11.76
C ASP A 144 -1.99 -12.25 11.83
N ARG A 145 -1.26 -11.17 12.14
CA ARG A 145 -1.81 -9.81 12.19
C ARG A 145 -2.26 -9.32 10.82
N PHE A 146 -1.41 -9.48 9.79
CA PHE A 146 -1.70 -8.95 8.45
C PHE A 146 -2.79 -9.72 7.72
N THR A 147 -2.97 -11.00 8.04
CA THR A 147 -4.04 -11.86 7.50
C THR A 147 -5.33 -11.84 8.33
N SER A 148 -5.42 -11.00 9.35
CA SER A 148 -6.64 -10.82 10.14
C SER A 148 -7.72 -10.08 9.34
N PHE A 149 -8.97 -10.50 9.50
CA PHE A 149 -10.15 -9.79 8.99
C PHE A 149 -10.61 -8.67 9.93
N GLU A 150 -9.88 -8.41 11.00
CA GLU A 150 -10.16 -7.37 11.99
C GLU A 150 -8.98 -6.40 12.11
N GLY A 151 -9.27 -5.15 12.47
CA GLY A 151 -8.27 -4.11 12.66
C GLY A 151 -7.77 -3.49 11.35
N ASN A 152 -6.62 -2.83 11.42
CA ASN A 152 -6.04 -2.08 10.28
C ASN A 152 -5.28 -3.02 9.35
N THR A 153 -6.00 -3.77 8.50
CA THR A 153 -5.47 -4.82 7.62
C THR A 153 -6.09 -4.77 6.22
N GLY A 154 -5.38 -5.31 5.23
CA GLY A 154 -5.89 -5.44 3.86
C GLY A 154 -7.17 -6.27 3.77
N PRO A 155 -7.25 -7.46 4.39
CA PRO A 155 -8.47 -8.26 4.44
C PRO A 155 -9.68 -7.52 5.03
N TYR A 156 -9.50 -6.72 6.10
CA TYR A 156 -10.57 -5.89 6.68
C TYR A 156 -11.09 -4.86 5.69
N ILE A 157 -10.20 -4.19 4.96
CA ILE A 157 -10.59 -3.21 3.94
C ILE A 157 -11.37 -3.89 2.80
N LEU A 158 -10.89 -5.04 2.30
CA LEU A 158 -11.59 -5.80 1.26
C LEU A 158 -12.97 -6.27 1.72
N TYR A 159 -13.08 -6.75 2.97
CA TYR A 159 -14.36 -7.14 3.54
C TYR A 159 -15.35 -5.97 3.59
N THR A 160 -14.87 -4.78 3.96
CA THR A 160 -15.70 -3.55 3.94
C THR A 160 -16.17 -3.22 2.52
N ILE A 161 -15.27 -3.33 1.52
CA ILE A 161 -15.62 -3.10 0.10
C ILE A 161 -16.67 -4.09 -0.38
N VAL A 162 -16.52 -5.38 -0.06
CA VAL A 162 -17.50 -6.43 -0.44
C VAL A 162 -18.86 -6.13 0.18
N ARG A 163 -18.90 -5.70 1.43
CA ARG A 163 -20.13 -5.29 2.11
C ARG A 163 -20.81 -4.10 1.42
N ILE A 164 -20.05 -3.06 1.07
CA ILE A 164 -20.56 -1.90 0.33
C ILE A 164 -21.14 -2.34 -1.02
N LYS A 165 -20.37 -3.13 -1.79
CA LYS A 165 -20.82 -3.64 -3.10
C LYS A 165 -22.09 -4.48 -2.98
N SER A 166 -22.20 -5.31 -1.96
CA SER A 166 -23.39 -6.14 -1.73
C SER A 166 -24.64 -5.29 -1.48
N ILE A 167 -24.52 -4.20 -0.70
CA ILE A 167 -25.61 -3.26 -0.45
C ILE A 167 -26.03 -2.55 -1.75
N LEU A 168 -25.06 -2.04 -2.51
CA LEU A 168 -25.33 -1.34 -3.76
C LEU A 168 -25.96 -2.25 -4.81
N ASN A 169 -25.49 -3.50 -4.93
CA ASN A 169 -26.07 -4.48 -5.85
C ASN A 169 -27.50 -4.80 -5.48
N ARG A 170 -27.77 -5.05 -4.20
CA ARG A 170 -29.13 -5.30 -3.73
C ARG A 170 -30.07 -4.13 -4.00
N PHE A 171 -29.63 -2.90 -3.75
CA PHE A 171 -30.39 -1.70 -4.06
C PHE A 171 -30.74 -1.60 -5.55
N ALA A 172 -29.77 -1.91 -6.43
CA ALA A 172 -30.00 -1.93 -7.88
C ALA A 172 -30.97 -3.05 -8.31
N GLU A 173 -30.86 -4.27 -7.73
CA GLU A 173 -31.76 -5.40 -7.97
C GLU A 173 -33.22 -5.09 -7.56
N GLU A 174 -33.40 -4.29 -6.50
CA GLU A 174 -34.71 -3.80 -6.04
C GLU A 174 -35.24 -2.61 -6.88
N GLY A 175 -34.57 -2.25 -7.98
CA GLY A 175 -34.96 -1.20 -8.91
C GLY A 175 -34.47 0.20 -8.55
N GLY A 176 -33.57 0.32 -7.58
CA GLY A 176 -32.92 1.59 -7.21
C GLY A 176 -32.00 2.12 -8.30
N ASN A 177 -31.96 3.44 -8.48
CA ASN A 177 -31.06 4.11 -9.40
C ASN A 177 -29.95 4.84 -8.64
N LEU A 178 -28.72 4.34 -8.75
CA LEU A 178 -27.54 4.90 -8.07
C LEU A 178 -27.11 6.27 -8.65
N GLU A 179 -27.46 6.56 -9.91
CA GLU A 179 -27.09 7.81 -10.58
C GLU A 179 -28.06 8.96 -10.29
N ALA A 180 -29.28 8.65 -9.86
CA ALA A 180 -30.33 9.63 -9.61
C ALA A 180 -30.41 10.12 -8.15
N GLY A 181 -29.47 9.71 -7.32
CA GLY A 181 -29.49 10.03 -5.89
C GLY A 181 -29.11 11.46 -5.59
N THR A 182 -29.82 12.08 -4.65
CA THR A 182 -29.44 13.34 -4.01
C THR A 182 -28.91 13.04 -2.62
N ILE A 183 -27.80 13.65 -2.26
CA ILE A 183 -27.27 13.55 -0.89
C ILE A 183 -28.19 14.36 0.02
N LEU A 184 -28.82 13.67 0.98
CA LEU A 184 -29.70 14.28 1.97
C LEU A 184 -28.90 14.71 3.20
N ASP A 185 -29.48 15.56 4.03
CA ASP A 185 -28.92 15.91 5.32
C ASP A 185 -28.78 14.67 6.20
N PRO A 186 -27.69 14.54 6.96
CA PRO A 186 -27.49 13.41 7.85
C PRO A 186 -28.52 13.41 8.99
N VAL A 187 -29.12 12.25 9.24
CA VAL A 187 -30.14 12.09 10.29
C VAL A 187 -29.55 11.64 11.63
N ASN A 188 -28.28 11.25 11.65
CA ASN A 188 -27.57 10.83 12.86
C ASN A 188 -26.06 11.12 12.75
N ASP A 189 -25.34 10.95 13.88
CA ASP A 189 -23.92 11.26 13.97
C ASP A 189 -23.05 10.31 13.13
N SER A 190 -23.42 9.04 12.94
CA SER A 190 -22.65 8.10 12.13
C SER A 190 -22.70 8.46 10.64
N GLN A 191 -23.88 8.86 10.13
CA GLN A 191 -24.00 9.37 8.76
C GLN A 191 -23.17 10.64 8.57
N LYS A 192 -23.32 11.61 9.51
CA LYS A 192 -22.56 12.86 9.47
C LYS A 192 -21.06 12.60 9.47
N ASN A 193 -20.58 11.69 10.33
CA ASN A 193 -19.17 11.34 10.39
C ASN A 193 -18.66 10.71 9.09
N LEU A 194 -19.42 9.77 8.50
CA LEU A 194 -19.05 9.15 7.22
C LEU A 194 -18.99 10.20 6.10
N MET A 195 -19.99 11.08 6.01
CA MET A 195 -20.00 12.15 5.02
C MET A 195 -18.80 13.09 5.18
N LEU A 196 -18.45 13.49 6.40
CA LEU A 196 -17.29 14.33 6.68
C LEU A 196 -15.97 13.62 6.32
N GLN A 197 -15.84 12.32 6.64
CA GLN A 197 -14.65 11.56 6.26
C GLN A 197 -14.45 11.53 4.73
N LEU A 198 -15.53 11.35 3.97
CA LEU A 198 -15.45 11.32 2.50
C LEU A 198 -14.97 12.65 1.90
N THR A 199 -15.25 13.79 2.51
CA THR A 199 -14.78 15.11 2.04
C THR A 199 -13.25 15.27 2.15
N GLY A 200 -12.58 14.49 3.00
CA GLY A 200 -11.14 14.53 3.22
C GLY A 200 -10.31 13.89 2.11
N PHE A 201 -10.93 13.20 1.13
CA PHE A 201 -10.21 12.40 0.14
C PHE A 201 -9.20 13.22 -0.68
N GLY A 202 -9.63 14.34 -1.27
CA GLY A 202 -8.75 15.16 -2.11
C GLY A 202 -7.50 15.63 -1.37
N ALA A 203 -7.68 16.23 -0.19
CA ALA A 203 -6.57 16.71 0.63
C ALA A 203 -5.63 15.56 1.09
N THR A 204 -6.19 14.37 1.36
CA THR A 204 -5.38 13.20 1.72
C THR A 204 -4.50 12.75 0.55
N VAL A 205 -5.04 12.70 -0.67
CA VAL A 205 -4.29 12.29 -1.86
C VAL A 205 -3.19 13.31 -2.17
N GLU A 206 -3.48 14.60 -2.13
CA GLU A 206 -2.50 15.66 -2.34
C GLU A 206 -1.35 15.57 -1.33
N ASN A 207 -1.66 15.48 -0.04
CA ASN A 207 -0.65 15.33 1.01
C ASN A 207 0.19 14.05 0.87
N ALA A 208 -0.45 12.94 0.51
CA ALA A 208 0.25 11.68 0.29
C ALA A 208 1.18 11.74 -0.92
N PHE A 209 0.78 12.42 -1.97
CA PHE A 209 1.59 12.65 -3.17
C PHE A 209 2.80 13.55 -2.88
N GLU A 210 2.57 14.70 -2.24
CA GLU A 210 3.63 15.66 -1.92
C GLU A 210 4.71 15.05 -0.99
N GLU A 211 4.28 14.32 0.02
CA GLU A 211 5.17 13.68 0.98
C GLU A 211 5.67 12.28 0.55
N LYS A 212 5.19 11.77 -0.61
CA LYS A 212 5.47 10.39 -1.06
C LYS A 212 5.15 9.35 0.02
N ALA A 213 3.98 9.52 0.65
CA ALA A 213 3.57 8.86 1.87
C ALA A 213 2.29 8.00 1.70
N PRO A 214 2.38 6.80 1.07
CA PRO A 214 1.23 5.91 0.86
C PRO A 214 0.48 5.56 2.15
N HIS A 215 1.17 5.51 3.29
CA HIS A 215 0.58 5.21 4.59
C HIS A 215 -0.51 6.21 5.00
N LYS A 216 -0.50 7.44 4.50
CA LYS A 216 -1.57 8.43 4.73
C LYS A 216 -2.87 8.02 4.02
N ILE A 217 -2.76 7.46 2.80
CA ILE A 217 -3.92 6.91 2.09
C ILE A 217 -4.45 5.68 2.83
N CYS A 218 -3.57 4.79 3.29
CA CYS A 218 -3.97 3.61 4.06
C CYS A 218 -4.69 4.02 5.36
N ALA A 219 -4.17 5.00 6.10
CA ALA A 219 -4.83 5.51 7.29
C ALA A 219 -6.22 6.08 6.96
N TYR A 220 -6.33 6.88 5.92
CA TYR A 220 -7.61 7.43 5.47
C TYR A 220 -8.63 6.34 5.09
N ILE A 221 -8.22 5.34 4.30
CA ILE A 221 -9.09 4.22 3.90
C ILE A 221 -9.58 3.46 5.14
N TYR A 222 -8.72 3.27 6.13
CA TYR A 222 -9.09 2.62 7.39
C TYR A 222 -10.14 3.42 8.17
N GLU A 223 -9.95 4.74 8.31
CA GLU A 223 -10.90 5.62 8.99
C GLU A 223 -12.26 5.66 8.26
N VAL A 224 -12.27 5.73 6.93
CA VAL A 224 -13.51 5.65 6.13
C VAL A 224 -14.18 4.30 6.33
N SER A 225 -13.43 3.20 6.36
CA SER A 225 -13.96 1.85 6.60
C SER A 225 -14.60 1.74 7.98
N ASN A 226 -13.99 2.31 9.01
CA ASN A 226 -14.54 2.34 10.35
C ASN A 226 -15.82 3.19 10.43
N ALA A 227 -15.81 4.37 9.81
CA ALA A 227 -16.99 5.23 9.75
C ALA A 227 -18.16 4.54 9.02
N PHE A 228 -17.87 3.86 7.89
CA PHE A 228 -18.86 3.08 7.16
C PHE A 228 -19.41 1.92 8.01
N ASN A 229 -18.56 1.14 8.67
CA ASN A 229 -19.03 0.03 9.49
C ASN A 229 -19.87 0.50 10.69
N SER A 230 -19.53 1.63 11.30
CA SER A 230 -20.38 2.25 12.36
C SER A 230 -21.73 2.64 11.82
N PHE A 231 -21.77 3.31 10.68
CA PHE A 231 -23.02 3.67 9.97
C PHE A 231 -23.86 2.42 9.65
N TYR A 232 -23.23 1.39 9.08
CA TYR A 232 -23.93 0.14 8.71
C TYR A 232 -24.55 -0.57 9.92
N HIS A 233 -23.88 -0.59 11.05
CA HIS A 233 -24.42 -1.20 12.29
C HIS A 233 -25.61 -0.44 12.85
N GLU A 234 -25.66 0.87 12.70
CA GLU A 234 -26.82 1.68 13.14
C GLU A 234 -28.04 1.45 12.25
N ILE A 235 -27.85 1.37 10.91
CA ILE A 235 -28.95 1.04 9.99
C ILE A 235 -29.55 -0.33 10.33
N GLY A 236 -28.70 -1.35 10.58
CA GLY A 236 -29.13 -2.69 10.92
C GLY A 236 -29.94 -2.76 12.23
N ARG A 237 -29.72 -1.84 13.17
CA ARG A 237 -30.49 -1.72 14.42
C ARG A 237 -31.81 -1.00 14.26
N ALA A 238 -31.95 -0.14 13.23
CA ALA A 238 -33.18 0.60 12.98
C ALA A 238 -34.27 -0.23 12.29
N HIS A 239 -33.94 -1.45 11.83
CA HIS A 239 -34.87 -2.36 11.15
C HIS A 239 -35.17 -3.63 11.98
N VAL A 240 -34.79 -3.67 13.28
CA VAL A 240 -35.20 -4.65 14.27
C VAL A 240 -36.08 -3.94 15.31
#